data_4bf5c989e9e5574458ba2d7ca8ff8b9d
#
_entry.id   4bf5c989e9e5574458ba2d7ca8ff8b9d
#
_cell.length_a   1.000
_cell.length_b   1.000
_cell.length_c   1.000
_cell.angle_alpha   90.00
_cell.angle_beta   90.00
_cell.angle_gamma   90.00
#
_symmetry.space_group_name_H-M   'P 1'
#
loop_
_entity.id
_entity.type
_entity.pdbx_description
1 polymer ?
#
loop_
_entity_poly.entity_id
_entity_poly.type
_entity_poly.pdbx_seq_one_letter_code
_entity_poly.pdbx_strand_id
1 'polypeptide(L)'
;MASNKKYWKSVEELKGSSVVETLNKNEFVSDIATDDFLGDKETLESSSTTRRDFLKYVGFTTAAASLAACEGPVVKSIPYVVKPNDIIAGVADWYATSIADGYDFANVLIKTREGRPIQIMPNKEANGTTSARVQAAILSLYDEKLRLKEPTKNGEEISWGTADKEITLKLNDLKEAGKQVVLLTGTMASPSTDKVIAEFLAAHPNAKQVIYDAVSEDAAADAFKAVYGRRALPNYKLENAETIVSFGADFLGDFHGGFEKAYVAGRKPAAGKMSYHVQIESNMSLTGANADKRLVAKPSNVVFALLNLYKEITGDAVASSTTPIDAEIKKIAKALKKAGSKGVVMTGINDVNAQLISLAINKVLNSEILDTDNSLNIRQGSFEEVQNVISDMKSGNVGGLLTVNIDPSYSLPNATEFTEALAKVDLKVALSVENNETVNAMEYALPSPHFLESWGDTQFSEGNFGLVQPTIQPLFKTRQIQDTLLKWSGS
;
A
#
# COMPACT_ATOMS: atom_id res chain seq x y z
N MET A 1 -47.01 -0.31 20.44
CA MET A 1 -47.59 0.22 19.19
C MET A 1 -46.48 0.92 18.44
N ALA A 2 -45.96 0.29 17.38
CA ALA A 2 -44.94 0.89 16.53
C ALA A 2 -45.60 2.02 15.72
N SER A 3 -45.10 3.23 15.84
CA SER A 3 -45.54 4.40 15.08
C SER A 3 -45.14 4.18 13.60
N ASN A 4 -46.13 3.93 12.77
CA ASN A 4 -45.98 3.85 11.29
C ASN A 4 -45.76 5.26 10.73
N LYS A 5 -44.64 5.92 11.03
CA LYS A 5 -44.27 7.19 10.41
C LYS A 5 -43.75 6.91 9.00
N LYS A 6 -44.51 7.24 7.99
CA LYS A 6 -44.10 7.21 6.61
C LYS A 6 -43.33 8.48 6.25
N TYR A 7 -42.08 8.33 5.80
CA TYR A 7 -41.28 9.44 5.29
C TYR A 7 -41.27 9.39 3.76
N TRP A 8 -41.48 10.55 3.11
CA TRP A 8 -41.48 10.68 1.66
C TRP A 8 -40.10 11.06 1.15
N LYS A 9 -39.65 10.39 0.10
CA LYS A 9 -38.34 10.63 -0.53
C LYS A 9 -38.38 11.77 -1.56
N SER A 10 -39.60 12.09 -2.09
CA SER A 10 -39.79 13.15 -3.10
C SER A 10 -41.18 13.79 -2.98
N VAL A 11 -41.34 14.92 -3.65
CA VAL A 11 -42.65 15.63 -3.75
C VAL A 11 -43.68 14.79 -4.54
N GLU A 12 -43.20 13.97 -5.48
CA GLU A 12 -44.07 13.09 -6.26
C GLU A 12 -44.57 11.89 -5.43
N GLU A 13 -43.77 11.39 -4.50
CA GLU A 13 -44.22 10.39 -3.53
C GLU A 13 -45.23 10.94 -2.55
N LEU A 14 -45.04 12.19 -2.08
CA LEU A 14 -46.01 12.90 -1.25
C LEU A 14 -47.35 13.08 -1.94
N LYS A 15 -47.34 13.31 -3.27
CA LYS A 15 -48.53 13.47 -4.10
C LYS A 15 -49.17 12.15 -4.55
N GLY A 16 -48.61 11.00 -4.21
CA GLY A 16 -49.11 9.68 -4.56
C GLY A 16 -49.12 9.42 -6.06
N SER A 17 -48.08 9.86 -6.78
CA SER A 17 -47.94 9.63 -8.22
C SER A 17 -47.85 8.14 -8.56
N SER A 18 -48.60 7.65 -9.55
CA SER A 18 -48.59 6.27 -10.01
C SER A 18 -47.20 5.81 -10.53
N VAL A 19 -46.36 6.72 -10.97
CA VAL A 19 -44.98 6.46 -11.40
C VAL A 19 -44.13 6.05 -10.20
N VAL A 20 -44.32 6.68 -9.05
CA VAL A 20 -43.58 6.34 -7.81
C VAL A 20 -44.03 5.00 -7.25
N GLU A 21 -45.30 4.65 -7.34
CA GLU A 21 -45.80 3.33 -6.95
C GLU A 21 -45.20 2.21 -7.83
N THR A 22 -45.02 2.47 -9.12
CA THR A 22 -44.42 1.50 -10.05
C THR A 22 -42.91 1.35 -9.79
N LEU A 23 -42.20 2.46 -9.47
CA LEU A 23 -40.80 2.44 -9.13
C LEU A 23 -40.56 1.75 -7.79
N ASN A 24 -41.40 1.98 -6.79
CA ASN A 24 -41.30 1.34 -5.47
C ASN A 24 -41.58 -0.16 -5.52
N LYS A 25 -42.46 -0.64 -6.44
CA LYS A 25 -42.68 -2.06 -6.66
C LYS A 25 -41.47 -2.77 -7.29
N ASN A 26 -40.64 -2.04 -8.02
CA ASN A 26 -39.42 -2.56 -8.67
C ASN A 26 -38.14 -2.24 -7.91
N GLU A 27 -38.20 -1.49 -6.80
CA GLU A 27 -37.01 -1.07 -6.01
C GLU A 27 -36.43 -2.22 -5.17
N PHE A 28 -37.25 -3.18 -4.82
CA PHE A 28 -36.81 -4.42 -4.15
C PHE A 28 -37.21 -5.61 -4.99
N VAL A 29 -36.25 -6.47 -5.29
CA VAL A 29 -36.56 -7.79 -5.85
C VAL A 29 -37.47 -8.48 -4.82
N SER A 30 -38.68 -8.87 -5.22
CA SER A 30 -39.58 -9.65 -4.37
C SER A 30 -38.81 -10.83 -3.78
N ASP A 31 -38.99 -11.09 -2.49
CA ASP A 31 -38.44 -12.26 -1.83
C ASP A 31 -38.61 -13.49 -2.72
N ILE A 32 -37.49 -14.09 -3.12
CA ILE A 32 -37.51 -15.36 -3.83
C ILE A 32 -38.03 -16.36 -2.80
N ALA A 33 -39.24 -16.85 -2.98
CA ALA A 33 -39.81 -17.88 -2.14
C ALA A 33 -38.92 -19.13 -2.24
N THR A 34 -38.03 -19.29 -1.28
CA THR A 34 -37.07 -20.41 -1.22
C THR A 34 -37.77 -21.75 -1.12
N ASP A 35 -38.98 -21.77 -0.60
CA ASP A 35 -39.81 -23.00 -0.43
C ASP A 35 -40.36 -23.51 -1.76
N ASP A 36 -40.74 -22.63 -2.70
CA ASP A 36 -41.14 -22.99 -4.04
C ASP A 36 -39.98 -23.48 -4.92
N PHE A 37 -38.73 -23.14 -4.53
CA PHE A 37 -37.52 -23.45 -5.30
C PHE A 37 -36.92 -24.80 -4.90
N LEU A 38 -37.08 -25.23 -3.63
CA LEU A 38 -36.47 -26.44 -3.10
C LEU A 38 -37.31 -27.71 -3.35
N GLY A 39 -38.56 -27.59 -3.83
CA GLY A 39 -39.41 -28.72 -4.05
C GLY A 39 -39.69 -29.58 -2.80
N ASP A 40 -40.66 -30.44 -2.86
CA ASP A 40 -41.02 -31.30 -1.74
C ASP A 40 -39.85 -32.21 -1.31
N LYS A 41 -39.54 -32.26 -0.05
CA LYS A 41 -38.43 -33.02 0.54
C LYS A 41 -38.45 -34.51 0.19
N GLU A 42 -39.62 -35.07 -0.04
CA GLU A 42 -39.83 -36.48 -0.46
C GLU A 42 -39.35 -36.72 -1.90
N THR A 43 -39.37 -35.69 -2.78
CA THR A 43 -38.92 -35.80 -4.17
C THR A 43 -37.39 -35.77 -4.26
N LEU A 44 -36.71 -35.17 -3.30
CA LEU A 44 -35.23 -35.07 -3.22
C LEU A 44 -34.55 -36.38 -2.82
N GLU A 45 -35.24 -37.21 -2.01
CA GLU A 45 -34.70 -38.49 -1.51
C GLU A 45 -34.82 -39.64 -2.50
N SER A 46 -35.65 -39.51 -3.53
CA SER A 46 -35.96 -40.58 -4.51
C SER A 46 -35.35 -40.38 -5.91
N SER A 47 -34.63 -39.28 -6.19
CA SER A 47 -34.13 -38.99 -7.55
C SER A 47 -32.64 -39.27 -7.70
N SER A 48 -32.27 -40.11 -8.67
CA SER A 48 -30.91 -40.24 -9.18
C SER A 48 -30.54 -38.96 -9.95
N THR A 49 -29.88 -38.03 -9.28
CA THR A 49 -29.46 -36.74 -9.89
C THR A 49 -28.39 -36.95 -10.95
N THR A 50 -28.63 -36.42 -12.15
CA THR A 50 -27.60 -36.40 -13.21
C THR A 50 -26.50 -35.37 -12.84
N ARG A 51 -25.25 -35.56 -13.33
CA ARG A 51 -24.14 -34.61 -13.10
C ARG A 51 -24.51 -33.17 -13.49
N ARG A 52 -25.38 -32.98 -14.45
CA ARG A 52 -25.84 -31.66 -14.93
C ARG A 52 -26.77 -30.99 -13.93
N ASP A 53 -27.64 -31.76 -13.29
CA ASP A 53 -28.57 -31.24 -12.29
C ASP A 53 -27.87 -30.98 -10.98
N PHE A 54 -26.88 -31.79 -10.60
CA PHE A 54 -26.00 -31.53 -9.47
C PHE A 54 -25.22 -30.19 -9.65
N LEU A 55 -24.66 -29.92 -10.84
CA LEU A 55 -23.97 -28.66 -11.13
C LEU A 55 -24.88 -27.43 -11.12
N LYS A 56 -26.13 -27.60 -11.56
CA LYS A 56 -27.15 -26.56 -11.40
C LYS A 56 -27.45 -26.30 -9.94
N TYR A 57 -27.63 -27.33 -9.13
CA TYR A 57 -27.91 -27.24 -7.70
C TYR A 57 -26.75 -26.54 -6.96
N VAL A 58 -25.51 -26.96 -7.18
CA VAL A 58 -24.32 -26.33 -6.56
C VAL A 58 -24.15 -24.86 -7.04
N GLY A 59 -24.38 -24.58 -8.31
CA GLY A 59 -24.31 -23.22 -8.85
C GLY A 59 -25.37 -22.30 -8.24
N PHE A 60 -26.60 -22.78 -8.06
CA PHE A 60 -27.69 -22.00 -7.47
C PHE A 60 -27.56 -21.86 -5.94
N THR A 61 -27.12 -22.90 -5.22
CA THR A 61 -26.91 -22.78 -3.77
C THR A 61 -25.76 -21.88 -3.41
N THR A 62 -24.68 -21.87 -4.18
CA THR A 62 -23.58 -20.91 -3.98
C THR A 62 -24.00 -19.48 -4.34
N ALA A 63 -24.79 -19.29 -5.39
CA ALA A 63 -25.33 -17.98 -5.73
C ALA A 63 -26.34 -17.47 -4.68
N ALA A 64 -27.23 -18.34 -4.17
CA ALA A 64 -28.17 -17.99 -3.11
C ALA A 64 -27.47 -17.73 -1.77
N ALA A 65 -26.43 -18.50 -1.41
CA ALA A 65 -25.62 -18.28 -0.22
C ALA A 65 -24.82 -16.97 -0.31
N SER A 66 -24.29 -16.63 -1.47
CA SER A 66 -23.59 -15.34 -1.67
C SER A 66 -24.55 -14.14 -1.67
N LEU A 67 -25.80 -14.30 -2.12
CA LEU A 67 -26.84 -13.28 -2.02
C LEU A 67 -27.38 -13.13 -0.60
N ALA A 68 -27.54 -14.22 0.16
CA ALA A 68 -27.95 -14.20 1.57
C ALA A 68 -26.85 -13.69 2.51
N ALA A 69 -25.56 -13.87 2.15
CA ALA A 69 -24.43 -13.31 2.88
C ALA A 69 -24.23 -11.80 2.64
N CYS A 70 -24.88 -11.23 1.63
CA CYS A 70 -24.96 -9.79 1.41
C CYS A 70 -26.12 -9.19 2.23
N GLU A 71 -26.19 -9.40 3.54
CA GLU A 71 -26.76 -8.38 4.40
C GLU A 71 -25.87 -7.14 4.26
N GLY A 72 -26.27 -6.25 3.35
CA GLY A 72 -25.67 -4.93 3.30
C GLY A 72 -25.70 -4.31 4.69
N PRO A 73 -24.64 -3.64 5.13
CA PRO A 73 -24.64 -3.01 6.42
C PRO A 73 -25.90 -2.15 6.52
N VAL A 74 -26.70 -2.37 7.56
CA VAL A 74 -27.86 -1.54 7.85
C VAL A 74 -27.35 -0.14 8.17
N VAL A 75 -27.16 0.66 7.13
CA VAL A 75 -26.75 2.05 7.25
C VAL A 75 -27.95 2.79 7.81
N LYS A 76 -28.01 2.93 9.14
CA LYS A 76 -28.94 3.85 9.77
C LYS A 76 -28.47 5.26 9.44
N SER A 77 -29.03 5.85 8.39
CA SER A 77 -28.86 7.27 8.10
C SER A 77 -29.58 8.06 9.19
N ILE A 78 -28.83 8.76 10.05
CA ILE A 78 -29.40 9.75 10.98
C ILE A 78 -29.45 11.05 10.21
N PRO A 79 -30.65 11.57 9.86
CA PRO A 79 -30.75 12.86 9.18
C PRO A 79 -30.25 13.97 10.11
N TYR A 80 -29.63 15.01 9.55
CA TYR A 80 -29.25 16.19 10.31
C TYR A 80 -30.49 16.83 10.96
N VAL A 81 -30.45 17.01 12.27
CA VAL A 81 -31.49 17.80 13.00
C VAL A 81 -31.32 19.27 12.67
N VAL A 82 -30.07 19.72 12.51
CA VAL A 82 -29.73 21.06 12.02
C VAL A 82 -28.73 20.88 10.87
N LYS A 83 -29.11 21.33 9.67
CA LYS A 83 -28.21 21.28 8.49
C LYS A 83 -27.06 22.25 8.69
N PRO A 84 -25.79 21.80 8.60
CA PRO A 84 -24.64 22.70 8.54
C PRO A 84 -24.76 23.64 7.31
N ASN A 85 -24.33 24.88 7.43
CA ASN A 85 -24.48 25.89 6.37
C ASN A 85 -23.76 25.52 5.08
N ASP A 86 -22.65 24.74 5.17
CA ASP A 86 -21.76 24.42 4.07
C ASP A 86 -22.06 23.05 3.43
N ILE A 87 -23.04 22.29 3.95
CA ILE A 87 -23.40 20.98 3.40
C ILE A 87 -24.72 21.04 2.65
N ILE A 88 -24.72 20.70 1.37
CA ILE A 88 -25.93 20.53 0.56
C ILE A 88 -26.28 19.05 0.54
N ALA A 89 -27.42 18.67 1.10
CA ALA A 89 -27.87 17.29 1.14
C ALA A 89 -27.90 16.68 -0.28
N GLY A 90 -27.29 15.50 -0.45
CA GLY A 90 -27.19 14.80 -1.72
C GLY A 90 -26.09 15.28 -2.67
N VAL A 91 -25.42 16.40 -2.39
CA VAL A 91 -24.23 16.86 -3.11
C VAL A 91 -22.99 16.37 -2.39
N ALA A 92 -22.01 15.86 -3.16
CA ALA A 92 -20.76 15.39 -2.59
C ALA A 92 -19.75 16.52 -2.50
N ASP A 93 -19.03 16.58 -1.37
CA ASP A 93 -17.84 17.40 -1.21
C ASP A 93 -16.58 16.59 -1.51
N TRP A 94 -15.51 17.27 -1.94
CA TRP A 94 -14.26 16.65 -2.35
C TRP A 94 -13.10 17.26 -1.58
N TYR A 95 -12.25 16.39 -1.04
CA TYR A 95 -11.06 16.77 -0.28
C TYR A 95 -9.82 16.19 -0.95
N ALA A 96 -8.84 17.05 -1.24
CA ALA A 96 -7.54 16.61 -1.73
C ALA A 96 -6.68 16.16 -0.56
N THR A 97 -6.11 14.95 -0.66
CA THR A 97 -5.24 14.40 0.36
C THR A 97 -4.24 13.43 -0.26
N SER A 98 -3.39 12.83 0.57
CA SER A 98 -2.44 11.80 0.16
C SER A 98 -2.52 10.60 1.08
N ILE A 99 -2.28 9.41 0.55
CA ILE A 99 -2.14 8.17 1.30
C ILE A 99 -0.69 7.69 1.24
N ALA A 100 -0.16 7.28 2.40
CA ALA A 100 1.11 6.59 2.55
C ALA A 100 0.91 5.53 3.62
N ASP A 101 0.84 4.26 3.24
CA ASP A 101 0.60 3.14 4.16
C ASP A 101 1.79 2.18 4.26
N GLY A 102 2.97 2.60 3.76
CA GLY A 102 4.18 1.80 3.69
C GLY A 102 4.29 0.96 2.41
N TYR A 103 3.18 0.70 1.71
CA TYR A 103 3.16 -0.03 0.45
C TYR A 103 2.64 0.82 -0.72
N ASP A 104 1.46 1.42 -0.57
CA ASP A 104 0.83 2.28 -1.56
C ASP A 104 1.04 3.76 -1.20
N PHE A 105 1.40 4.56 -2.20
CA PHE A 105 1.67 5.99 -2.08
C PHE A 105 0.95 6.73 -3.21
N ALA A 106 -0.03 7.56 -2.88
CA ALA A 106 -0.85 8.22 -3.89
C ALA A 106 -1.41 9.56 -3.44
N ASN A 107 -1.48 10.52 -4.36
CA ASN A 107 -2.25 11.75 -4.20
C ASN A 107 -3.68 11.51 -4.68
N VAL A 108 -4.66 11.74 -3.81
CA VAL A 108 -6.04 11.32 -4.02
C VAL A 108 -7.04 12.43 -3.73
N LEU A 109 -8.24 12.26 -4.27
CA LEU A 109 -9.43 13.04 -3.94
C LEU A 109 -10.40 12.14 -3.18
N ILE A 110 -10.83 12.57 -2.02
CA ILE A 110 -11.82 11.86 -1.20
C ILE A 110 -13.19 12.48 -1.41
N LYS A 111 -14.11 11.67 -1.88
CA LYS A 111 -15.52 12.05 -1.99
C LYS A 111 -16.21 11.81 -0.66
N THR A 112 -16.83 12.85 -0.13
CA THR A 112 -17.63 12.76 1.07
C THR A 112 -19.10 13.05 0.79
N ARG A 113 -19.97 12.39 1.51
CA ARG A 113 -21.39 12.73 1.57
C ARG A 113 -21.80 12.94 3.01
N GLU A 114 -22.39 14.09 3.28
CA GLU A 114 -22.88 14.41 4.62
C GLU A 114 -21.81 14.16 5.71
N GLY A 115 -20.57 14.60 5.42
CA GLY A 115 -19.43 14.42 6.32
C GLY A 115 -18.86 12.98 6.38
N ARG A 116 -19.29 12.07 5.50
CA ARG A 116 -18.79 10.69 5.46
C ARG A 116 -17.95 10.45 4.22
N PRO A 117 -16.68 10.08 4.33
CA PRO A 117 -15.86 9.61 3.21
C PRO A 117 -16.47 8.35 2.60
N ILE A 118 -16.71 8.34 1.29
CA ILE A 118 -17.38 7.22 0.60
C ILE A 118 -16.62 6.66 -0.59
N GLN A 119 -15.64 7.41 -1.12
CA GLN A 119 -14.90 6.98 -2.30
C GLN A 119 -13.55 7.68 -2.38
N ILE A 120 -12.54 6.95 -2.85
CA ILE A 120 -11.21 7.48 -3.17
C ILE A 120 -11.05 7.51 -4.70
N MET A 121 -10.61 8.66 -5.23
CA MET A 121 -10.35 8.89 -6.65
C MET A 121 -8.93 9.43 -6.85
N PRO A 122 -8.30 9.23 -8.02
CA PRO A 122 -6.99 9.81 -8.29
C PRO A 122 -7.08 11.35 -8.37
N ASN A 123 -6.15 12.06 -7.74
CA ASN A 123 -5.98 13.49 -7.96
C ASN A 123 -5.15 13.73 -9.23
N LYS A 124 -5.82 13.92 -10.36
CA LYS A 124 -5.17 14.07 -11.66
C LYS A 124 -4.31 15.34 -11.76
N GLU A 125 -4.65 16.39 -11.03
CA GLU A 125 -3.90 17.65 -11.00
C GLU A 125 -2.56 17.50 -10.26
N ALA A 126 -2.54 16.63 -9.24
CA ALA A 126 -1.32 16.27 -8.50
C ALA A 126 -0.62 15.02 -9.07
N ASN A 127 -0.86 14.66 -10.34
CA ASN A 127 -0.33 13.45 -10.97
C ASN A 127 -0.65 12.15 -10.21
N GLY A 128 -1.69 12.17 -9.37
CA GLY A 128 -2.12 11.01 -8.61
C GLY A 128 -2.65 9.88 -9.49
N THR A 129 -2.33 8.67 -9.10
CA THR A 129 -2.89 7.42 -9.60
C THR A 129 -3.53 6.67 -8.44
N THR A 130 -4.37 5.69 -8.71
CA THR A 130 -4.96 4.84 -7.68
C THR A 130 -4.92 3.38 -8.09
N SER A 131 -4.58 2.51 -7.16
CA SER A 131 -4.77 1.06 -7.26
C SER A 131 -6.09 0.64 -6.63
N ALA A 132 -6.47 -0.62 -6.81
CA ALA A 132 -7.62 -1.18 -6.10
C ALA A 132 -7.42 -1.13 -4.57
N ARG A 133 -6.19 -1.34 -4.09
CA ARG A 133 -5.85 -1.22 -2.66
C ARG A 133 -6.05 0.20 -2.14
N VAL A 134 -5.53 1.20 -2.85
CA VAL A 134 -5.71 2.62 -2.49
C VAL A 134 -7.21 2.96 -2.41
N GLN A 135 -8.02 2.50 -3.36
CA GLN A 135 -9.47 2.76 -3.32
C GLN A 135 -10.16 2.02 -2.16
N ALA A 136 -9.69 0.82 -1.81
CA ALA A 136 -10.19 0.05 -0.69
C ALA A 136 -9.74 0.57 0.69
N ALA A 137 -8.70 1.41 0.76
CA ALA A 137 -8.17 1.94 2.01
C ALA A 137 -9.22 2.75 2.84
N ILE A 138 -10.29 3.23 2.19
CA ILE A 138 -11.40 3.87 2.89
C ILE A 138 -12.15 2.90 3.82
N LEU A 139 -12.11 1.59 3.55
CA LEU A 139 -12.83 0.59 4.32
C LEU A 139 -12.26 0.44 5.73
N SER A 140 -10.94 0.61 5.90
CA SER A 140 -10.28 0.53 7.20
C SER A 140 -10.74 1.64 8.16
N LEU A 141 -11.22 2.78 7.64
CA LEU A 141 -11.83 3.83 8.47
C LEU A 141 -13.05 3.32 9.24
N TYR A 142 -13.83 2.44 8.61
CA TYR A 142 -15.11 1.92 9.12
C TYR A 142 -15.01 0.55 9.78
N ASP A 143 -13.81 -0.03 9.89
CA ASP A 143 -13.60 -1.31 10.55
C ASP A 143 -13.54 -1.12 12.07
N GLU A 144 -14.72 -1.08 12.70
CA GLU A 144 -14.83 -0.90 14.15
C GLU A 144 -14.21 -2.05 14.98
N LYS A 145 -13.97 -3.21 14.38
CA LYS A 145 -13.44 -4.38 15.10
C LYS A 145 -11.92 -4.34 15.17
N LEU A 146 -11.27 -3.89 14.09
CA LEU A 146 -9.81 -3.83 14.03
C LEU A 146 -9.27 -2.49 14.55
N ARG A 147 -10.00 -1.37 14.40
CA ARG A 147 -9.54 -0.05 14.85
C ARG A 147 -9.24 -0.02 16.35
N LEU A 148 -8.04 0.42 16.71
CA LEU A 148 -7.70 0.78 18.08
C LEU A 148 -8.44 2.07 18.46
N LYS A 149 -9.11 2.05 19.61
CA LYS A 149 -10.01 3.16 20.02
C LYS A 149 -9.42 4.01 21.14
N GLU A 150 -8.77 3.35 22.10
CA GLU A 150 -8.21 3.97 23.30
C GLU A 150 -6.83 3.37 23.61
N PRO A 151 -5.95 4.10 24.31
CA PRO A 151 -4.69 3.55 24.79
C PRO A 151 -4.94 2.38 25.72
N THR A 152 -4.18 1.30 25.55
CA THR A 152 -4.25 0.14 26.46
C THR A 152 -2.85 -0.27 26.92
N LYS A 153 -2.81 -0.87 28.12
CA LYS A 153 -1.63 -1.54 28.68
C LYS A 153 -2.01 -2.97 29.07
N ASN A 154 -1.34 -3.95 28.47
CA ASN A 154 -1.66 -5.37 28.64
C ASN A 154 -3.16 -5.68 28.41
N GLY A 155 -3.80 -4.98 27.47
CA GLY A 155 -5.23 -5.13 27.15
C GLY A 155 -6.20 -4.33 28.04
N GLU A 156 -5.72 -3.66 29.08
CA GLU A 156 -6.54 -2.79 29.94
C GLU A 156 -6.46 -1.34 29.48
N GLU A 157 -7.60 -0.65 29.45
CA GLU A 157 -7.65 0.77 29.05
C GLU A 157 -6.92 1.65 30.06
N ILE A 158 -6.10 2.57 29.51
CA ILE A 158 -5.40 3.59 30.28
C ILE A 158 -5.57 4.97 29.66
N SER A 159 -5.27 6.02 30.41
CA SER A 159 -5.24 7.36 29.83
C SER A 159 -3.94 7.62 29.06
N TRP A 160 -3.99 8.49 28.05
CA TRP A 160 -2.79 8.98 27.38
C TRP A 160 -1.77 9.58 28.36
N GLY A 161 -2.24 10.32 29.38
CA GLY A 161 -1.36 10.89 30.40
C GLY A 161 -0.65 9.83 31.25
N THR A 162 -1.29 8.71 31.53
CA THR A 162 -0.68 7.56 32.21
C THR A 162 0.36 6.89 31.32
N ALA A 163 0.00 6.61 30.06
CA ALA A 163 0.91 6.03 29.09
C ALA A 163 2.17 6.89 28.90
N ASP A 164 2.00 8.20 28.70
CA ASP A 164 3.12 9.14 28.51
C ASP A 164 4.08 9.12 29.71
N LYS A 165 3.53 9.21 30.92
CA LYS A 165 4.35 9.21 32.15
C LYS A 165 5.16 7.93 32.28
N GLU A 166 4.52 6.77 32.11
CA GLU A 166 5.19 5.49 32.28
C GLU A 166 6.21 5.22 31.18
N ILE A 167 5.87 5.51 29.92
CA ILE A 167 6.79 5.30 28.79
C ILE A 167 7.98 6.24 28.88
N THR A 168 7.78 7.54 29.21
CA THR A 168 8.89 8.49 29.37
C THR A 168 9.82 8.06 30.49
N LEU A 169 9.31 7.59 31.62
CA LEU A 169 10.14 7.05 32.70
C LEU A 169 10.98 5.85 32.21
N LYS A 170 10.36 4.87 31.57
CA LYS A 170 11.06 3.70 31.02
C LYS A 170 12.11 4.08 29.96
N LEU A 171 11.82 5.04 29.09
CA LEU A 171 12.79 5.55 28.10
C LEU A 171 14.04 6.17 28.78
N ASN A 172 13.83 6.91 29.86
CA ASN A 172 14.93 7.48 30.65
C ASN A 172 15.73 6.39 31.38
N ASP A 173 15.06 5.41 32.00
CA ASP A 173 15.72 4.27 32.66
C ASP A 173 16.59 3.49 31.66
N LEU A 174 16.08 3.24 30.44
CA LEU A 174 16.82 2.58 29.36
C LEU A 174 18.02 3.40 28.90
N LYS A 175 17.88 4.72 28.83
CA LYS A 175 18.99 5.62 28.50
C LYS A 175 20.09 5.57 29.56
N GLU A 176 19.73 5.61 30.85
CA GLU A 176 20.67 5.48 31.96
C GLU A 176 21.35 4.10 32.00
N ALA A 177 20.62 3.05 31.68
CA ALA A 177 21.14 1.68 31.59
C ALA A 177 21.97 1.41 30.33
N GLY A 178 22.08 2.37 29.40
CA GLY A 178 22.79 2.21 28.14
C GLY A 178 22.17 1.18 27.20
N LYS A 179 20.88 0.84 27.40
CA LYS A 179 20.12 -0.09 26.55
C LYS A 179 19.59 0.64 25.31
N GLN A 180 19.68 -0.02 24.16
CA GLN A 180 19.20 0.52 22.90
C GLN A 180 17.67 0.57 22.88
N VAL A 181 17.11 1.67 22.32
CA VAL A 181 15.71 1.81 21.95
C VAL A 181 15.60 1.78 20.43
N VAL A 182 14.73 0.98 19.87
CA VAL A 182 14.49 0.91 18.43
C VAL A 182 13.09 1.48 18.12
N LEU A 183 13.05 2.50 17.27
CA LEU A 183 11.83 3.00 16.63
C LEU A 183 11.71 2.29 15.29
N LEU A 184 10.85 1.28 15.20
CA LEU A 184 10.61 0.48 14.00
C LEU A 184 9.37 1.01 13.28
N THR A 185 9.56 1.59 12.11
CA THR A 185 8.48 2.24 11.33
C THR A 185 8.38 1.65 9.94
N GLY A 186 7.23 1.77 9.30
CA GLY A 186 7.15 1.67 7.84
C GLY A 186 7.77 2.92 7.17
N THR A 187 7.86 2.90 5.86
CA THR A 187 8.22 4.10 5.09
C THR A 187 7.09 5.12 5.20
N MET A 188 7.38 6.30 5.72
CA MET A 188 6.39 7.37 5.90
C MET A 188 6.42 8.39 4.76
N ALA A 189 7.57 8.58 4.12
CA ALA A 189 7.80 9.58 3.07
C ALA A 189 7.26 10.98 3.44
N SER A 190 7.50 11.41 4.69
CA SER A 190 6.99 12.64 5.30
C SER A 190 8.13 13.46 5.91
N PRO A 191 8.54 14.58 5.27
CA PRO A 191 9.62 15.42 5.77
C PRO A 191 9.40 15.99 7.18
N SER A 192 8.15 16.33 7.52
CA SER A 192 7.84 16.83 8.87
C SER A 192 7.96 15.72 9.91
N THR A 193 7.52 14.50 9.59
CA THR A 193 7.66 13.35 10.47
C THR A 193 9.13 12.97 10.64
N ASP A 194 9.92 12.97 9.57
CA ASP A 194 11.37 12.70 9.63
C ASP A 194 12.09 13.70 10.54
N LYS A 195 11.69 14.99 10.50
CA LYS A 195 12.22 16.01 11.40
C LYS A 195 11.89 15.72 12.86
N VAL A 196 10.63 15.37 13.15
CA VAL A 196 10.21 15.02 14.52
C VAL A 196 10.91 13.76 15.01
N ILE A 197 11.10 12.75 14.15
CA ILE A 197 11.90 11.57 14.50
C ILE A 197 13.34 11.97 14.82
N ALA A 198 13.94 12.83 14.02
CA ALA A 198 15.31 13.31 14.28
C ALA A 198 15.40 14.06 15.64
N GLU A 199 14.42 14.86 16.01
CA GLU A 199 14.33 15.51 17.32
C GLU A 199 14.20 14.49 18.47
N PHE A 200 13.37 13.46 18.29
CA PHE A 200 13.25 12.35 19.25
C PHE A 200 14.57 11.59 19.42
N LEU A 201 15.26 11.27 18.34
CA LEU A 201 16.57 10.59 18.39
C LEU A 201 17.64 11.47 19.04
N ALA A 202 17.59 12.79 18.85
CA ALA A 202 18.49 13.72 19.52
C ALA A 202 18.25 13.78 21.04
N ALA A 203 16.98 13.70 21.48
CA ALA A 203 16.62 13.63 22.91
C ALA A 203 17.01 12.27 23.54
N HIS A 204 16.98 11.20 22.77
CA HIS A 204 17.30 9.84 23.18
C HIS A 204 18.49 9.27 22.37
N PRO A 205 19.76 9.62 22.71
CA PRO A 205 20.94 9.20 21.92
C PRO A 205 21.16 7.68 21.85
N ASN A 206 20.53 6.91 22.74
CA ASN A 206 20.48 5.45 22.71
C ASN A 206 19.38 4.89 21.79
N ALA A 207 18.60 5.76 21.13
CA ALA A 207 17.57 5.35 20.19
C ALA A 207 18.09 5.38 18.74
N LYS A 208 17.58 4.46 17.91
CA LYS A 208 17.74 4.48 16.44
C LYS A 208 16.41 4.20 15.77
N GLN A 209 16.22 4.78 14.59
CA GLN A 209 15.12 4.38 13.69
C GLN A 209 15.58 3.26 12.77
N VAL A 210 14.69 2.29 12.54
CA VAL A 210 14.83 1.28 11.49
C VAL A 210 13.53 1.25 10.69
N ILE A 211 13.65 1.20 9.37
CA ILE A 211 12.49 1.17 8.47
C ILE A 211 12.23 -0.27 8.03
N TYR A 212 11.01 -0.73 8.23
CA TYR A 212 10.50 -2.03 7.82
C TYR A 212 9.33 -1.89 6.88
N ASP A 213 9.47 -2.35 5.66
CA ASP A 213 8.38 -2.50 4.71
C ASP A 213 8.18 -3.99 4.42
N ALA A 214 6.96 -4.50 4.58
CA ALA A 214 6.64 -5.91 4.41
C ALA A 214 6.95 -6.42 2.99
N VAL A 215 6.81 -5.56 1.98
CA VAL A 215 7.28 -5.77 0.62
C VAL A 215 8.44 -4.83 0.37
N SER A 216 9.66 -5.38 0.39
CA SER A 216 10.89 -4.60 0.31
C SER A 216 11.36 -4.43 -1.13
N GLU A 217 11.90 -3.25 -1.42
CA GLU A 217 12.64 -2.89 -2.64
C GLU A 217 14.09 -2.51 -2.28
N ASP A 218 14.60 -3.07 -1.18
CA ASP A 218 15.90 -2.70 -0.60
C ASP A 218 17.06 -2.87 -1.57
N ALA A 219 17.08 -3.93 -2.38
CA ALA A 219 18.11 -4.13 -3.39
C ALA A 219 18.20 -2.96 -4.40
N ALA A 220 17.05 -2.43 -4.83
CA ALA A 220 17.01 -1.29 -5.74
C ALA A 220 17.45 0.01 -5.04
N ALA A 221 17.01 0.22 -3.80
CA ALA A 221 17.38 1.39 -3.00
C ALA A 221 18.87 1.39 -2.65
N ASP A 222 19.45 0.22 -2.31
CA ASP A 222 20.87 0.07 -2.00
C ASP A 222 21.75 0.24 -3.23
N ALA A 223 21.36 -0.33 -4.37
CA ALA A 223 22.06 -0.13 -5.63
C ALA A 223 22.04 1.35 -6.05
N PHE A 224 20.90 2.03 -5.89
CA PHE A 224 20.78 3.46 -6.18
C PHE A 224 21.70 4.28 -5.28
N LYS A 225 21.75 3.96 -3.97
CA LYS A 225 22.67 4.58 -3.01
C LYS A 225 24.13 4.39 -3.41
N ALA A 226 24.50 3.18 -3.83
CA ALA A 226 25.88 2.89 -4.24
C ALA A 226 26.32 3.70 -5.47
N VAL A 227 25.39 4.00 -6.40
CA VAL A 227 25.70 4.72 -7.65
C VAL A 227 25.56 6.23 -7.50
N TYR A 228 24.53 6.69 -6.78
CA TYR A 228 24.12 8.12 -6.71
C TYR A 228 24.29 8.76 -5.32
N GLY A 229 24.75 8.01 -4.30
CA GLY A 229 25.08 8.52 -2.96
C GLY A 229 23.89 8.71 -2.02
N ARG A 230 22.66 8.52 -2.46
CA ARG A 230 21.43 8.60 -1.63
C ARG A 230 20.57 7.36 -1.79
N ARG A 231 19.96 6.91 -0.69
CA ARG A 231 19.01 5.79 -0.73
C ARG A 231 17.67 6.26 -1.27
N ALA A 232 17.26 5.74 -2.41
CA ALA A 232 16.01 6.06 -3.09
C ALA A 232 15.69 4.97 -4.11
N LEU A 233 14.46 4.92 -4.63
CA LEU A 233 14.15 4.06 -5.77
C LEU A 233 14.28 4.84 -7.08
N PRO A 234 14.72 4.19 -8.18
CA PRO A 234 14.80 4.83 -9.49
C PRO A 234 13.43 5.23 -9.99
N ASN A 235 13.33 6.41 -10.61
CA ASN A 235 12.14 6.88 -11.30
C ASN A 235 12.38 6.89 -12.81
N TYR A 236 11.31 6.85 -13.64
CA TYR A 236 11.43 6.69 -15.08
C TYR A 236 10.43 7.56 -15.85
N LYS A 237 10.93 8.33 -16.81
CA LYS A 237 10.15 9.17 -17.76
C LYS A 237 9.74 8.35 -18.98
N LEU A 238 8.90 7.32 -18.80
CA LEU A 238 8.54 6.36 -19.83
C LEU A 238 7.82 7.00 -21.05
N GLU A 239 7.20 8.16 -20.88
CA GLU A 239 6.58 8.94 -21.96
C GLU A 239 7.58 9.40 -23.03
N ASN A 240 8.87 9.50 -22.67
CA ASN A 240 9.94 9.94 -23.55
C ASN A 240 10.77 8.78 -24.13
N ALA A 241 10.49 7.54 -23.70
CA ALA A 241 11.26 6.38 -24.13
C ALA A 241 10.98 5.99 -25.58
N GLU A 242 12.04 5.64 -26.33
CA GLU A 242 11.96 4.99 -27.64
C GLU A 242 12.12 3.48 -27.54
N THR A 243 12.92 3.00 -26.57
CA THR A 243 13.11 1.55 -26.32
C THR A 243 13.10 1.30 -24.83
N ILE A 244 12.18 0.46 -24.39
CA ILE A 244 12.04 0.00 -23.00
C ILE A 244 12.38 -1.48 -22.95
N VAL A 245 13.31 -1.87 -22.08
CA VAL A 245 13.64 -3.27 -21.82
C VAL A 245 13.50 -3.55 -20.33
N SER A 246 12.62 -4.47 -20.00
CA SER A 246 12.34 -4.83 -18.61
C SER A 246 12.67 -6.28 -18.33
N PHE A 247 13.37 -6.53 -17.23
CA PHE A 247 13.71 -7.84 -16.70
C PHE A 247 12.86 -8.10 -15.45
N GLY A 248 11.64 -8.58 -15.65
CA GLY A 248 10.72 -8.93 -14.57
C GLY A 248 10.13 -7.76 -13.80
N ALA A 249 10.36 -6.51 -14.19
CA ALA A 249 9.69 -5.36 -13.57
C ALA A 249 8.26 -5.24 -14.13
N ASP A 250 7.27 -5.48 -13.28
CA ASP A 250 5.85 -5.35 -13.63
C ASP A 250 5.35 -3.92 -13.36
N PHE A 251 5.89 -2.95 -14.10
CA PHE A 251 5.62 -1.52 -13.88
C PHE A 251 4.20 -1.07 -14.28
N LEU A 252 3.40 -1.92 -14.89
CA LEU A 252 1.95 -1.73 -15.05
C LEU A 252 1.13 -2.46 -13.98
N GLY A 253 1.79 -3.19 -13.10
CA GLY A 253 1.21 -3.92 -11.98
C GLY A 253 1.77 -3.43 -10.63
N ASP A 254 2.50 -4.30 -9.94
CA ASP A 254 2.92 -4.07 -8.55
C ASP A 254 4.34 -3.49 -8.37
N PHE A 255 5.03 -3.14 -9.44
CA PHE A 255 6.31 -2.42 -9.36
C PHE A 255 6.04 -1.00 -8.82
N HIS A 256 6.85 -0.33 -8.12
CA HIS A 256 6.72 0.99 -7.45
C HIS A 256 5.41 1.79 -7.64
N GLY A 257 4.62 1.54 -8.70
CA GLY A 257 3.37 2.22 -9.07
C GLY A 257 3.57 3.54 -9.84
N GLY A 258 2.51 3.99 -10.51
CA GLY A 258 2.45 5.32 -11.12
C GLY A 258 3.03 5.47 -12.51
N PHE A 259 3.56 4.40 -13.13
CA PHE A 259 4.17 4.46 -14.46
C PHE A 259 3.18 4.30 -15.63
N GLU A 260 1.94 3.89 -15.36
CA GLU A 260 0.93 3.56 -16.38
C GLU A 260 0.63 4.76 -17.28
N LYS A 261 0.45 5.93 -16.68
CA LYS A 261 0.17 7.18 -17.40
C LYS A 261 1.30 7.56 -18.35
N ALA A 262 2.54 7.50 -17.88
CA ALA A 262 3.75 7.81 -18.65
C ALA A 262 3.96 6.78 -19.78
N TYR A 263 3.80 5.49 -19.48
CA TYR A 263 3.88 4.42 -20.47
C TYR A 263 2.85 4.58 -21.58
N VAL A 264 1.56 4.80 -21.23
CA VAL A 264 0.49 5.03 -22.22
C VAL A 264 0.75 6.28 -23.04
N ALA A 265 1.29 7.35 -22.47
CA ALA A 265 1.63 8.58 -23.19
C ALA A 265 2.68 8.33 -24.28
N GLY A 266 3.70 7.50 -23.98
CA GLY A 266 4.74 7.08 -24.94
C GLY A 266 4.27 6.09 -26.01
N ARG A 267 3.03 5.57 -25.91
CA ARG A 267 2.49 4.54 -26.82
C ARG A 267 1.26 4.98 -27.60
N LYS A 268 1.05 6.27 -27.75
CA LYS A 268 -0.04 6.83 -28.57
C LYS A 268 0.36 6.89 -30.04
N PRO A 269 -0.31 6.15 -30.96
CA PRO A 269 0.03 6.10 -32.39
C PRO A 269 -0.12 7.45 -33.10
N ALA A 270 -0.97 8.35 -32.57
CA ALA A 270 -1.29 9.64 -33.18
C ALA A 270 -0.09 10.57 -33.43
N ALA A 271 1.02 10.36 -32.73
CA ALA A 271 2.26 11.12 -32.92
C ALA A 271 3.23 10.48 -33.93
N GLY A 272 2.88 9.38 -34.60
CA GLY A 272 3.72 8.65 -35.53
C GLY A 272 4.93 7.95 -34.90
N LYS A 273 5.09 8.01 -33.58
CA LYS A 273 6.14 7.36 -32.82
C LYS A 273 5.53 6.61 -31.65
N MET A 274 5.90 5.34 -31.50
CA MET A 274 5.50 4.49 -30.39
C MET A 274 6.74 3.83 -29.81
N SER A 275 6.89 3.83 -28.48
CA SER A 275 7.99 3.16 -27.82
C SER A 275 7.98 1.65 -28.12
N TYR A 276 9.15 1.07 -28.36
CA TYR A 276 9.33 -0.37 -28.50
C TYR A 276 9.61 -0.97 -27.13
N HIS A 277 8.75 -1.86 -26.67
CA HIS A 277 8.86 -2.47 -25.35
C HIS A 277 9.12 -3.98 -25.44
N VAL A 278 10.20 -4.43 -24.76
CA VAL A 278 10.57 -5.82 -24.61
C VAL A 278 10.51 -6.20 -23.13
N GLN A 279 9.71 -7.22 -22.80
CA GLN A 279 9.60 -7.78 -21.46
C GLN A 279 10.26 -9.18 -21.42
N ILE A 280 11.21 -9.37 -20.51
CA ILE A 280 11.86 -10.67 -20.23
C ILE A 280 11.39 -11.11 -18.84
N GLU A 281 10.65 -12.22 -18.76
CA GLU A 281 10.02 -12.65 -17.52
C GLU A 281 9.71 -14.15 -17.51
N SER A 282 9.45 -14.71 -16.35
CA SER A 282 9.08 -16.12 -16.19
C SER A 282 7.58 -16.32 -16.27
N ASN A 283 6.81 -15.50 -15.55
CA ASN A 283 5.35 -15.49 -15.56
C ASN A 283 4.85 -14.34 -16.43
N MET A 284 3.64 -14.48 -16.99
CA MET A 284 3.01 -13.39 -17.73
C MET A 284 2.46 -12.34 -16.75
N SER A 285 3.15 -11.20 -16.70
CA SER A 285 2.73 -10.02 -15.95
C SER A 285 1.78 -9.14 -16.76
N LEU A 286 1.18 -8.15 -16.12
CA LEU A 286 0.38 -7.12 -16.81
C LEU A 286 1.27 -6.33 -17.79
N THR A 287 2.49 -6.02 -17.40
CA THR A 287 3.51 -5.38 -18.24
C THR A 287 3.88 -6.26 -19.43
N GLY A 288 4.10 -7.57 -19.22
CA GLY A 288 4.42 -8.51 -20.28
C GLY A 288 3.28 -8.72 -21.28
N ALA A 289 2.03 -8.66 -20.82
CA ALA A 289 0.87 -8.74 -21.69
C ALA A 289 0.72 -7.53 -22.64
N ASN A 290 1.31 -6.38 -22.28
CA ASN A 290 1.29 -5.14 -23.05
C ASN A 290 2.59 -4.87 -23.84
N ALA A 291 3.59 -5.76 -23.75
CA ALA A 291 4.86 -5.61 -24.44
C ALA A 291 4.73 -5.92 -25.95
N ASP A 292 5.52 -5.23 -26.79
CA ASP A 292 5.62 -5.56 -28.22
C ASP A 292 6.31 -6.91 -28.42
N LYS A 293 7.21 -7.23 -27.51
CA LYS A 293 7.91 -8.53 -27.50
C LYS A 293 8.07 -9.05 -26.08
N ARG A 294 7.49 -10.18 -25.82
CA ARG A 294 7.65 -10.89 -24.56
C ARG A 294 8.57 -12.09 -24.76
N LEU A 295 9.62 -12.22 -23.95
CA LEU A 295 10.56 -13.33 -23.95
C LEU A 295 10.40 -14.10 -22.63
N VAL A 296 10.01 -15.36 -22.74
CA VAL A 296 9.87 -16.25 -21.57
C VAL A 296 11.22 -16.85 -21.23
N ALA A 297 11.63 -16.67 -19.98
CA ALA A 297 12.88 -17.23 -19.47
C ALA A 297 12.68 -17.79 -18.06
N LYS A 298 13.39 -18.86 -17.70
CA LYS A 298 13.42 -19.33 -16.31
C LYS A 298 14.02 -18.25 -15.40
N PRO A 299 13.63 -18.14 -14.12
CA PRO A 299 14.17 -17.13 -13.20
C PRO A 299 15.70 -17.06 -13.20
N SER A 300 16.39 -18.21 -13.16
CA SER A 300 17.85 -18.27 -13.24
C SER A 300 18.43 -17.71 -14.53
N ASN A 301 17.72 -17.86 -15.66
CA ASN A 301 18.18 -17.36 -16.96
C ASN A 301 17.92 -15.85 -17.13
N VAL A 302 16.97 -15.27 -16.40
CA VAL A 302 16.69 -13.83 -16.44
C VAL A 302 17.90 -13.02 -15.98
N VAL A 303 18.57 -13.44 -14.90
CA VAL A 303 19.80 -12.81 -14.39
C VAL A 303 20.93 -12.91 -15.42
N PHE A 304 21.15 -14.09 -16.01
CA PHE A 304 22.19 -14.26 -17.04
C PHE A 304 21.87 -13.48 -18.33
N ALA A 305 20.59 -13.37 -18.70
CA ALA A 305 20.18 -12.56 -19.83
C ALA A 305 20.47 -11.06 -19.61
N LEU A 306 20.27 -10.56 -18.40
CA LEU A 306 20.64 -9.18 -18.02
C LEU A 306 22.16 -8.97 -18.11
N LEU A 307 22.96 -9.91 -17.57
CA LEU A 307 24.43 -9.90 -17.70
C LEU A 307 24.88 -9.96 -19.16
N ASN A 308 24.24 -10.80 -20.00
CA ASN A 308 24.56 -10.90 -21.42
C ASN A 308 24.20 -9.61 -22.16
N LEU A 309 23.10 -8.94 -21.79
CA LEU A 309 22.78 -7.62 -22.32
C LEU A 309 23.85 -6.58 -21.95
N TYR A 310 24.30 -6.56 -20.70
CA TYR A 310 25.39 -5.70 -20.25
C TYR A 310 26.64 -5.89 -21.10
N LYS A 311 27.09 -7.15 -21.30
CA LYS A 311 28.24 -7.48 -22.17
C LYS A 311 28.08 -6.96 -23.61
N GLU A 312 26.89 -7.17 -24.19
CA GLU A 312 26.61 -6.71 -25.57
C GLU A 312 26.58 -5.17 -25.69
N ILE A 313 26.25 -4.46 -24.61
CA ILE A 313 26.21 -2.99 -24.60
C ILE A 313 27.58 -2.41 -24.32
N THR A 314 28.29 -2.87 -23.30
CA THR A 314 29.58 -2.31 -22.85
C THR A 314 30.78 -2.88 -23.60
N GLY A 315 30.72 -4.14 -24.03
CA GLY A 315 31.85 -4.88 -24.56
C GLY A 315 32.74 -5.48 -23.49
N ASP A 316 32.39 -5.34 -22.21
CA ASP A 316 33.18 -5.84 -21.08
C ASP A 316 33.18 -7.37 -21.01
N ALA A 317 34.30 -7.95 -20.65
CA ALA A 317 34.42 -9.38 -20.43
C ALA A 317 33.94 -9.77 -19.03
N VAL A 318 32.62 -10.04 -18.89
CA VAL A 318 32.01 -10.50 -17.64
C VAL A 318 31.69 -11.98 -17.75
N ALA A 319 32.01 -12.77 -16.72
CA ALA A 319 31.62 -14.18 -16.66
C ALA A 319 30.09 -14.30 -16.62
N SER A 320 29.52 -15.02 -17.58
CA SER A 320 28.09 -15.26 -17.69
C SER A 320 27.82 -16.60 -18.36
N SER A 321 26.64 -17.16 -18.13
CA SER A 321 26.16 -18.37 -18.80
C SER A 321 25.34 -18.04 -20.02
N THR A 322 25.37 -18.92 -21.02
CA THR A 322 24.51 -18.79 -22.19
C THR A 322 23.05 -19.07 -21.81
N THR A 323 22.14 -18.37 -22.47
CA THR A 323 20.70 -18.53 -22.29
C THR A 323 20.02 -18.86 -23.61
N PRO A 324 18.84 -19.52 -23.60
CA PRO A 324 18.08 -19.79 -24.82
C PRO A 324 17.69 -18.54 -25.61
N ILE A 325 17.72 -17.35 -24.99
CA ILE A 325 17.30 -16.08 -25.57
C ILE A 325 18.45 -15.17 -25.99
N ASP A 326 19.71 -15.63 -25.97
CA ASP A 326 20.89 -14.80 -26.27
C ASP A 326 20.84 -14.17 -27.67
N ALA A 327 20.28 -14.89 -28.67
CA ALA A 327 20.10 -14.34 -30.00
C ALA A 327 19.17 -13.10 -30.00
N GLU A 328 18.18 -13.11 -29.15
CA GLU A 328 17.27 -11.97 -28.97
C GLU A 328 17.93 -10.85 -28.14
N ILE A 329 18.71 -11.19 -27.11
CA ILE A 329 19.49 -10.22 -26.33
C ILE A 329 20.41 -9.39 -27.23
N LYS A 330 21.06 -9.99 -28.24
CA LYS A 330 21.87 -9.25 -29.22
C LYS A 330 21.04 -8.27 -30.05
N LYS A 331 19.79 -8.61 -30.41
CA LYS A 331 18.89 -7.70 -31.13
C LYS A 331 18.44 -6.55 -30.23
N ILE A 332 18.14 -6.87 -28.97
CA ILE A 332 17.76 -5.88 -27.94
C ILE A 332 18.89 -4.89 -27.70
N ALA A 333 20.13 -5.38 -27.56
CA ALA A 333 21.31 -4.52 -27.42
C ALA A 333 21.47 -3.53 -28.59
N LYS A 334 21.23 -4.00 -29.83
CA LYS A 334 21.26 -3.14 -31.02
C LYS A 334 20.14 -2.07 -30.97
N ALA A 335 18.93 -2.45 -30.53
CA ALA A 335 17.81 -1.51 -30.40
C ALA A 335 18.10 -0.44 -29.36
N LEU A 336 18.63 -0.83 -28.18
CA LEU A 336 19.02 0.09 -27.11
C LEU A 336 20.14 1.04 -27.55
N LYS A 337 21.19 0.53 -28.20
CA LYS A 337 22.27 1.36 -28.75
C LYS A 337 21.76 2.36 -29.79
N LYS A 338 20.77 1.97 -30.62
CA LYS A 338 20.13 2.86 -31.58
C LYS A 338 19.30 3.95 -30.90
N ALA A 339 18.58 3.61 -29.82
CA ALA A 339 17.77 4.54 -29.03
C ALA A 339 18.67 5.53 -28.24
N GLY A 340 19.88 5.10 -27.84
CA GLY A 340 20.81 5.92 -27.09
C GLY A 340 20.19 6.43 -25.79
N SER A 341 20.18 7.76 -25.57
CA SER A 341 19.63 8.39 -24.36
C SER A 341 18.13 8.17 -24.15
N LYS A 342 17.40 7.75 -25.20
CA LYS A 342 15.98 7.39 -25.13
C LYS A 342 15.71 5.89 -24.91
N GLY A 343 16.77 5.13 -24.66
CA GLY A 343 16.70 3.74 -24.26
C GLY A 343 16.73 3.62 -22.73
N VAL A 344 16.00 2.64 -22.17
CA VAL A 344 16.01 2.36 -20.75
C VAL A 344 15.97 0.88 -20.48
N VAL A 345 16.71 0.43 -19.45
CA VAL A 345 16.67 -0.90 -18.89
C VAL A 345 16.16 -0.83 -17.47
N MET A 346 15.15 -1.64 -17.16
CA MET A 346 14.55 -1.78 -15.85
C MET A 346 14.67 -3.22 -15.38
N THR A 347 14.77 -3.44 -14.07
CA THR A 347 14.73 -4.79 -13.51
C THR A 347 13.90 -4.84 -12.23
N GLY A 348 13.05 -5.87 -12.11
CA GLY A 348 12.33 -6.22 -10.88
C GLY A 348 13.03 -7.32 -10.07
N ILE A 349 14.27 -7.66 -10.41
CA ILE A 349 15.03 -8.66 -9.67
C ILE A 349 15.49 -8.03 -8.34
N ASN A 350 15.07 -8.60 -7.22
CA ASN A 350 15.46 -8.13 -5.89
C ASN A 350 16.85 -8.68 -5.50
N ASP A 351 17.86 -8.22 -6.23
CA ASP A 351 19.28 -8.50 -6.02
C ASP A 351 20.09 -7.26 -6.35
N VAL A 352 20.95 -6.82 -5.42
CA VAL A 352 21.72 -5.57 -5.54
C VAL A 352 22.59 -5.55 -6.78
N ASN A 353 23.21 -6.69 -7.15
CA ASN A 353 24.08 -6.77 -8.33
C ASN A 353 23.26 -6.63 -9.63
N ALA A 354 22.08 -7.28 -9.69
CA ALA A 354 21.18 -7.14 -10.85
C ALA A 354 20.72 -5.70 -11.03
N GLN A 355 20.38 -5.00 -9.93
CA GLN A 355 20.03 -3.58 -9.95
C GLN A 355 21.22 -2.71 -10.40
N LEU A 356 22.43 -2.96 -9.87
CA LEU A 356 23.66 -2.26 -10.28
C LEU A 356 23.94 -2.43 -11.78
N ILE A 357 23.76 -3.64 -12.33
CA ILE A 357 23.94 -3.91 -13.76
C ILE A 357 22.93 -3.11 -14.60
N SER A 358 21.66 -3.06 -14.18
CA SER A 358 20.64 -2.25 -14.86
C SER A 358 21.01 -0.76 -14.86
N LEU A 359 21.44 -0.22 -13.71
CA LEU A 359 21.89 1.18 -13.60
C LEU A 359 23.16 1.44 -14.44
N ALA A 360 24.11 0.49 -14.48
CA ALA A 360 25.31 0.61 -15.30
C ALA A 360 25.00 0.63 -16.80
N ILE A 361 24.05 -0.18 -17.27
CA ILE A 361 23.57 -0.14 -18.67
C ILE A 361 22.99 1.23 -18.98
N ASN A 362 22.09 1.74 -18.13
CA ASN A 362 21.47 3.05 -18.31
C ASN A 362 22.51 4.19 -18.33
N LYS A 363 23.55 4.08 -17.50
CA LYS A 363 24.65 5.04 -17.46
C LYS A 363 25.46 5.02 -18.77
N VAL A 364 25.77 3.83 -19.34
CA VAL A 364 26.48 3.70 -20.63
C VAL A 364 25.65 4.25 -21.79
N LEU A 365 24.32 4.06 -21.75
CA LEU A 365 23.39 4.62 -22.73
C LEU A 365 23.20 6.14 -22.56
N ASN A 366 23.69 6.74 -21.47
CA ASN A 366 23.36 8.10 -21.04
C ASN A 366 21.84 8.31 -21.03
N SER A 367 21.11 7.36 -20.44
CA SER A 367 19.64 7.34 -20.47
C SER A 367 19.05 8.56 -19.78
N GLU A 368 18.31 9.39 -20.52
CA GLU A 368 17.51 10.49 -20.01
C GLU A 368 16.13 10.01 -19.48
N ILE A 369 15.81 8.72 -19.71
CA ILE A 369 14.57 8.11 -19.26
C ILE A 369 14.67 7.75 -17.77
N LEU A 370 15.86 7.35 -17.30
CA LEU A 370 16.12 7.18 -15.86
C LEU A 370 16.19 8.56 -15.20
N ASP A 371 15.19 8.90 -14.37
CA ASP A 371 15.11 10.17 -13.66
C ASP A 371 15.76 10.05 -12.28
N THR A 372 17.02 10.44 -12.19
CA THR A 372 17.77 10.42 -10.93
C THR A 372 17.48 11.62 -10.03
N ASP A 373 17.00 12.74 -10.59
CA ASP A 373 16.74 13.97 -9.86
C ASP A 373 15.42 13.88 -9.06
N ASN A 374 14.41 13.25 -9.66
CA ASN A 374 13.11 13.03 -9.02
C ASN A 374 12.95 11.56 -8.58
N SER A 375 13.99 10.98 -7.97
CA SER A 375 13.93 9.60 -7.45
C SER A 375 12.84 9.44 -6.39
N LEU A 376 12.38 8.21 -6.18
CA LEU A 376 11.24 7.93 -5.31
C LEU A 376 11.70 7.66 -3.87
N ASN A 377 11.04 8.30 -2.90
CA ASN A 377 11.27 8.18 -1.46
C ASN A 377 10.31 7.18 -0.79
N ILE A 378 9.76 6.24 -1.56
CA ILE A 378 8.84 5.19 -1.10
C ILE A 378 9.59 3.89 -0.87
N ARG A 379 9.05 2.98 -0.06
CA ARG A 379 9.57 1.63 0.21
C ARG A 379 11.06 1.63 0.57
N GLN A 380 11.41 2.40 1.60
CA GLN A 380 12.80 2.60 2.05
C GLN A 380 13.26 1.55 3.07
N GLY A 381 12.47 0.52 3.35
CA GLY A 381 12.78 -0.55 4.29
C GLY A 381 14.12 -1.22 3.99
N SER A 382 14.79 -1.69 5.04
CA SER A 382 16.02 -2.47 4.95
C SER A 382 15.85 -3.79 5.71
N PHE A 383 15.81 -4.88 4.98
CA PHE A 383 15.69 -6.22 5.58
C PHE A 383 16.90 -6.55 6.46
N GLU A 384 18.10 -6.17 6.03
CA GLU A 384 19.33 -6.38 6.80
C GLU A 384 19.29 -5.66 8.16
N GLU A 385 18.87 -4.39 8.20
CA GLU A 385 18.74 -3.65 9.45
C GLU A 385 17.70 -4.28 10.39
N VAL A 386 16.59 -4.79 9.85
CA VAL A 386 15.58 -5.50 10.64
C VAL A 386 16.15 -6.80 11.23
N GLN A 387 16.92 -7.58 10.45
CA GLN A 387 17.57 -8.79 10.96
C GLN A 387 18.59 -8.46 12.06
N ASN A 388 19.32 -7.36 11.94
CA ASN A 388 20.22 -6.88 12.97
C ASN A 388 19.44 -6.52 14.26
N VAL A 389 18.27 -5.87 14.15
CA VAL A 389 17.40 -5.59 15.30
C VAL A 389 16.95 -6.89 15.99
N ILE A 390 16.54 -7.89 15.24
CA ILE A 390 16.15 -9.20 15.80
C ILE A 390 17.31 -9.85 16.56
N SER A 391 18.52 -9.81 16.00
CA SER A 391 19.74 -10.32 16.65
C SER A 391 20.06 -9.56 17.93
N ASP A 392 19.95 -8.23 17.92
CA ASP A 392 20.19 -7.37 19.07
C ASP A 392 19.14 -7.58 20.18
N MET A 393 17.87 -7.78 19.82
CA MET A 393 16.82 -8.17 20.79
C MET A 393 17.12 -9.52 21.43
N LYS A 394 17.53 -10.53 20.66
CA LYS A 394 17.90 -11.86 21.17
C LYS A 394 19.05 -11.80 22.16
N SER A 395 20.02 -10.94 21.87
CA SER A 395 21.20 -10.73 22.72
C SER A 395 20.93 -9.84 23.94
N GLY A 396 19.71 -9.30 24.08
CA GLY A 396 19.33 -8.41 25.19
C GLY A 396 19.95 -7.00 25.10
N ASN A 397 20.45 -6.59 23.93
CA ASN A 397 20.99 -5.25 23.69
C ASN A 397 19.88 -4.22 23.51
N VAL A 398 18.73 -4.61 22.95
CA VAL A 398 17.55 -3.77 22.79
C VAL A 398 16.70 -3.87 24.06
N GLY A 399 16.57 -2.76 24.78
CA GLY A 399 15.70 -2.63 25.94
C GLY A 399 14.32 -2.06 25.62
N GLY A 400 14.17 -1.33 24.50
CA GLY A 400 12.89 -0.78 24.07
C GLY A 400 12.62 -0.96 22.57
N LEU A 401 11.39 -1.38 22.22
CA LEU A 401 10.89 -1.43 20.85
C LEU A 401 9.60 -0.61 20.76
N LEU A 402 9.62 0.39 19.89
CA LEU A 402 8.49 1.22 19.52
C LEU A 402 8.14 0.90 18.06
N THR A 403 6.94 0.39 17.78
CA THR A 403 6.50 0.09 16.40
C THR A 403 5.45 1.09 15.94
N VAL A 404 5.43 1.43 14.64
CA VAL A 404 4.50 2.39 14.07
C VAL A 404 3.85 1.83 12.81
N ASN A 405 2.55 1.51 12.90
CA ASN A 405 1.70 1.05 11.79
C ASN A 405 2.32 -0.10 10.95
N ILE A 406 2.95 -1.06 11.61
CA ILE A 406 3.58 -2.23 10.98
C ILE A 406 3.20 -3.51 11.72
N ASP A 407 3.31 -4.64 11.03
CA ASP A 407 3.04 -5.97 11.61
C ASP A 407 4.15 -6.98 11.29
N PRO A 408 5.36 -6.83 11.84
CA PRO A 408 6.46 -7.77 11.65
C PRO A 408 6.20 -9.16 12.26
N SER A 409 5.35 -9.28 13.28
CA SER A 409 4.97 -10.59 13.87
C SER A 409 4.17 -11.46 12.90
N TYR A 410 3.55 -10.87 11.88
CA TYR A 410 2.83 -11.57 10.82
C TYR A 410 3.62 -11.59 9.49
N SER A 411 4.13 -10.44 9.08
CA SER A 411 4.61 -10.25 7.71
C SER A 411 6.09 -10.59 7.48
N LEU A 412 6.90 -10.80 8.55
CA LEU A 412 8.28 -11.27 8.40
C LEU A 412 8.34 -12.76 8.01
N PRO A 413 9.28 -13.16 7.13
CA PRO A 413 9.52 -14.58 6.84
C PRO A 413 9.89 -15.40 8.09
N ASN A 414 10.56 -14.76 9.06
CA ASN A 414 10.97 -15.32 10.35
C ASN A 414 10.19 -14.70 11.52
N ALA A 415 8.88 -14.51 11.36
CA ALA A 415 8.00 -13.89 12.35
C ALA A 415 8.08 -14.53 13.74
N THR A 416 8.20 -15.88 13.82
CA THR A 416 8.38 -16.59 15.09
C THR A 416 9.64 -16.13 15.81
N GLU A 417 10.75 -16.00 15.09
CA GLU A 417 12.04 -15.55 15.61
C GLU A 417 11.96 -14.11 16.15
N PHE A 418 11.25 -13.22 15.43
CA PHE A 418 10.97 -11.86 15.89
C PHE A 418 10.15 -11.86 17.18
N THR A 419 9.08 -12.65 17.25
CA THR A 419 8.20 -12.70 18.43
C THR A 419 8.92 -13.25 19.67
N GLU A 420 9.76 -14.30 19.49
CA GLU A 420 10.60 -14.82 20.58
C GLU A 420 11.63 -13.79 21.06
N ALA A 421 12.23 -13.03 20.14
CA ALA A 421 13.15 -11.97 20.47
C ALA A 421 12.45 -10.81 21.19
N LEU A 422 11.24 -10.43 20.73
CA LEU A 422 10.40 -9.39 21.34
C LEU A 422 10.06 -9.70 22.82
N ALA A 423 9.91 -10.97 23.17
CA ALA A 423 9.64 -11.37 24.56
C ALA A 423 10.77 -10.96 25.53
N LYS A 424 11.99 -10.69 25.04
CA LYS A 424 13.14 -10.26 25.87
C LYS A 424 13.26 -8.73 26.00
N VAL A 425 12.41 -7.97 25.33
CA VAL A 425 12.44 -6.50 25.34
C VAL A 425 11.63 -5.99 26.55
N ASP A 426 12.20 -5.06 27.32
CA ASP A 426 11.60 -4.54 28.56
C ASP A 426 10.47 -3.54 28.28
N LEU A 427 10.62 -2.65 27.29
CA LEU A 427 9.61 -1.67 26.88
C LEU A 427 9.10 -2.00 25.47
N LYS A 428 7.82 -2.35 25.38
CA LYS A 428 7.16 -2.72 24.13
C LYS A 428 5.96 -1.82 23.87
N VAL A 429 6.02 -0.99 22.84
CA VAL A 429 4.98 0.00 22.51
C VAL A 429 4.61 -0.11 21.04
N ALA A 430 3.32 -0.26 20.75
CA ALA A 430 2.78 -0.12 19.39
C ALA A 430 1.97 1.17 19.27
N LEU A 431 2.28 1.96 18.27
CA LEU A 431 1.48 3.06 17.74
C LEU A 431 0.80 2.54 16.46
N SER A 432 -0.48 2.26 16.49
CA SER A 432 -1.15 1.62 15.37
C SER A 432 -2.58 2.13 15.17
N VAL A 433 -3.01 2.15 13.91
CA VAL A 433 -4.40 2.42 13.53
C VAL A 433 -5.28 1.22 13.90
N GLU A 434 -4.76 0.01 13.70
CA GLU A 434 -5.49 -1.25 13.80
C GLU A 434 -4.80 -2.23 14.75
N ASN A 435 -5.59 -3.11 15.33
CA ASN A 435 -5.08 -4.25 16.08
C ASN A 435 -4.54 -5.31 15.10
N ASN A 436 -3.37 -5.87 15.41
CA ASN A 436 -2.72 -6.91 14.62
C ASN A 436 -1.86 -7.81 15.53
N GLU A 437 -1.17 -8.80 14.96
CA GLU A 437 -0.36 -9.76 15.71
C GLU A 437 0.77 -9.08 16.50
N THR A 438 1.42 -8.08 15.94
CA THR A 438 2.46 -7.32 16.63
C THR A 438 1.89 -6.51 17.78
N VAL A 439 0.77 -5.81 17.57
CA VAL A 439 0.09 -5.03 18.60
C VAL A 439 -0.30 -5.92 19.78
N ASN A 440 -0.80 -7.13 19.52
CA ASN A 440 -1.19 -8.10 20.55
C ASN A 440 0.01 -8.61 21.38
N ALA A 441 1.23 -8.53 20.85
CA ALA A 441 2.45 -8.92 21.55
C ALA A 441 3.10 -7.75 22.33
N MET A 442 2.55 -6.55 22.24
CA MET A 442 3.08 -5.35 22.91
C MET A 442 2.45 -5.12 24.29
N GLU A 443 3.22 -4.47 25.18
CA GLU A 443 2.72 -4.04 26.50
C GLU A 443 1.76 -2.85 26.37
N TYR A 444 2.12 -1.88 25.52
CA TYR A 444 1.30 -0.70 25.26
C TYR A 444 0.81 -0.73 23.81
N ALA A 445 -0.52 -0.65 23.63
CA ALA A 445 -1.14 -0.41 22.34
C ALA A 445 -1.79 0.98 22.34
N LEU A 446 -1.24 1.87 21.51
CA LEU A 446 -1.59 3.28 21.48
C LEU A 446 -2.23 3.62 20.12
N PRO A 447 -3.49 4.13 20.09
CA PRO A 447 -4.22 4.32 18.86
C PRO A 447 -3.69 5.51 18.05
N SER A 448 -3.31 5.25 16.80
CA SER A 448 -2.98 6.27 15.80
C SER A 448 -4.23 6.66 15.01
N PRO A 449 -4.34 7.93 14.53
CA PRO A 449 -5.43 8.33 13.65
C PRO A 449 -5.28 7.69 12.27
N HIS A 450 -6.41 7.48 11.62
CA HIS A 450 -6.44 7.14 10.21
C HIS A 450 -5.98 8.36 9.37
N PHE A 451 -5.42 8.13 8.15
CA PHE A 451 -4.95 9.25 7.31
C PHE A 451 -6.06 10.26 6.93
N LEU A 452 -7.33 9.86 6.98
CA LEU A 452 -8.48 10.73 6.79
C LEU A 452 -8.88 11.55 8.02
N GLU A 453 -8.22 11.33 9.15
CA GLU A 453 -8.49 11.94 10.45
C GLU A 453 -7.40 12.92 10.92
N SER A 454 -6.29 13.05 10.18
CA SER A 454 -5.13 13.82 10.64
C SER A 454 -4.45 14.61 9.54
N TRP A 455 -3.85 15.74 9.92
CA TRP A 455 -2.97 16.51 9.05
C TRP A 455 -1.60 15.85 8.91
N GLY A 456 -0.95 16.06 7.76
CA GLY A 456 0.41 15.60 7.51
C GLY A 456 0.95 16.16 6.20
N ASP A 457 2.13 15.69 5.83
CA ASP A 457 2.75 15.98 4.55
C ASP A 457 3.34 14.72 3.94
N THR A 458 3.64 14.78 2.67
CA THR A 458 4.27 13.68 1.93
C THR A 458 5.29 14.21 0.93
N GLN A 459 6.34 13.43 0.70
CA GLN A 459 7.30 13.63 -0.37
C GLN A 459 7.60 12.28 -1.03
N PHE A 460 6.71 11.80 -1.88
CA PHE A 460 6.85 10.49 -2.54
C PHE A 460 7.99 10.43 -3.54
N SER A 461 8.31 11.55 -4.16
CA SER A 461 9.51 11.71 -4.98
C SER A 461 10.21 13.02 -4.65
N GLU A 462 11.51 13.06 -4.91
CA GLU A 462 12.31 14.25 -4.66
C GLU A 462 11.71 15.48 -5.34
N GLY A 463 11.60 16.59 -4.60
CA GLY A 463 11.05 17.86 -5.09
C GLY A 463 9.51 17.93 -5.19
N ASN A 464 8.78 16.83 -4.96
CA ASN A 464 7.31 16.80 -5.04
C ASN A 464 6.70 16.64 -3.64
N PHE A 465 6.12 17.71 -3.13
CA PHE A 465 5.48 17.75 -1.82
C PHE A 465 3.96 17.65 -1.95
N GLY A 466 3.35 16.85 -1.09
CA GLY A 466 1.90 16.75 -0.91
C GLY A 466 1.49 17.10 0.51
N LEU A 467 0.22 17.44 0.68
CA LEU A 467 -0.38 17.63 2.00
C LEU A 467 -1.39 16.52 2.26
N VAL A 468 -1.37 15.97 3.46
CA VAL A 468 -2.41 15.10 3.99
C VAL A 468 -3.42 15.98 4.71
N GLN A 469 -4.59 16.12 4.13
CA GLN A 469 -5.71 16.88 4.69
C GLN A 469 -6.74 15.92 5.28
N PRO A 470 -7.14 16.05 6.55
CA PRO A 470 -8.22 15.25 7.11
C PRO A 470 -9.55 15.58 6.44
N THR A 471 -10.36 14.56 6.23
CA THR A 471 -11.73 14.70 5.71
C THR A 471 -12.78 14.67 6.83
N ILE A 472 -12.40 14.15 7.98
CA ILE A 472 -13.23 14.05 9.19
C ILE A 472 -12.38 14.31 10.43
N GLN A 473 -13.06 14.60 11.53
CA GLN A 473 -12.42 14.60 12.85
C GLN A 473 -12.13 13.16 13.31
N PRO A 474 -11.13 12.96 14.20
CA PRO A 474 -10.84 11.64 14.74
C PRO A 474 -12.09 11.00 15.37
N LEU A 475 -12.36 9.74 14.98
CA LEU A 475 -13.50 8.98 15.50
C LEU A 475 -13.25 8.45 16.92
N PHE A 476 -11.99 8.28 17.30
CA PHE A 476 -11.57 7.68 18.55
C PHE A 476 -10.54 8.55 19.27
N LYS A 477 -10.11 8.16 20.46
CA LYS A 477 -9.10 8.89 21.27
C LYS A 477 -7.69 8.65 20.74
N THR A 478 -7.48 8.90 19.46
CA THR A 478 -6.21 8.70 18.75
C THR A 478 -5.27 9.89 18.92
N ARG A 479 -3.97 9.67 18.72
CA ARG A 479 -2.95 10.73 18.71
C ARG A 479 -1.91 10.43 17.63
N GLN A 480 -1.50 11.47 16.92
CA GLN A 480 -0.48 11.36 15.88
C GLN A 480 0.88 10.94 16.45
N ILE A 481 1.67 10.26 15.65
CA ILE A 481 3.05 9.88 16.03
C ILE A 481 3.88 11.12 16.33
N GLN A 482 3.73 12.19 15.56
CA GLN A 482 4.48 13.44 15.75
C GLN A 482 4.24 14.02 17.14
N ASP A 483 2.99 14.16 17.55
CA ASP A 483 2.63 14.65 18.88
C ASP A 483 3.15 13.74 19.99
N THR A 484 3.13 12.42 19.71
CA THR A 484 3.59 11.41 20.66
C THR A 484 5.10 11.49 20.88
N LEU A 485 5.89 11.53 19.81
CA LEU A 485 7.34 11.61 19.88
C LEU A 485 7.82 12.94 20.46
N LEU A 486 7.21 14.08 20.08
CA LEU A 486 7.52 15.38 20.69
C LEU A 486 7.31 15.35 22.20
N LYS A 487 6.18 14.81 22.65
CA LYS A 487 5.88 14.70 24.08
C LYS A 487 6.90 13.84 24.83
N TRP A 488 7.31 12.73 24.25
CA TRP A 488 8.32 11.85 24.85
C TRP A 488 9.73 12.42 24.75
N SER A 489 9.96 13.40 23.86
CA SER A 489 11.23 14.17 23.80
C SER A 489 11.33 15.28 24.85
N GLY A 490 10.26 15.55 25.60
CA GLY A 490 10.22 16.59 26.62
C GLY A 490 9.91 17.99 26.08
N SER A 491 9.33 18.09 24.87
CA SER A 491 8.93 19.34 24.20
C SER A 491 7.49 19.73 24.56
#